data_db3d47c39bcd167fe5cb4027338be37b
#
_entry.id   db3d47c39bcd167fe5cb4027338be37b
#
_cell.length_a   1.000
_cell.length_b   1.000
_cell.length_c   1.000
_cell.angle_alpha   90.00
_cell.angle_beta   90.00
_cell.angle_gamma   90.00
#
_symmetry.space_group_name_H-M   'P 1'
#
loop_
_entity.id
_entity.type
_entity.pdbx_description
1 polymer ?
#
loop_
_entity_poly.entity_id
_entity_poly.type
_entity_poly.pdbx_seq_one_letter_code
_entity_poly.pdbx_strand_id
1 'polypeptide(L)'
;MHLQKTALVLEGGGMRGMFSAGVFEAFLAHQLSFPYITAVSAGACNILSYMSAQPLRTRQIIEHYVTDKRYFSVRNWIKSGSIFGFDFIFKELPKQLLPFDYAAYRAYPGVLQVAATDIVNGESVWYDQEAMGQDFIPVRASSSMPFVAPVVKHEAVSYTHLTLP
;
A
#
# COMPACT_ATOMS: atom_id res chain seq x y z
N MET A 1 18.90 -12.48 5.39
CA MET A 1 19.69 -11.78 6.45
C MET A 1 18.79 -10.77 7.13
N HIS A 2 18.54 -10.91 8.43
CA HIS A 2 17.78 -9.93 9.21
C HIS A 2 18.70 -8.79 9.66
N LEU A 3 18.43 -7.58 9.18
CA LEU A 3 19.20 -6.40 9.54
C LEU A 3 18.83 -5.95 10.97
N GLN A 4 19.82 -5.55 11.76
CA GLN A 4 19.59 -5.05 13.12
C GLN A 4 19.76 -3.54 13.16
N LYS A 5 18.99 -2.86 14.02
CA LYS A 5 19.06 -1.41 14.24
C LYS A 5 18.89 -0.58 12.95
N THR A 6 18.07 -1.07 12.03
CA THR A 6 17.78 -0.41 10.76
C THR A 6 16.29 -0.22 10.60
N ALA A 7 15.91 0.88 9.95
CA ALA A 7 14.53 1.13 9.54
C ALA A 7 14.48 1.38 8.04
N LEU A 8 13.40 0.93 7.41
CA LEU A 8 13.09 1.23 6.03
C LEU A 8 11.96 2.26 5.99
N VAL A 9 12.23 3.43 5.44
CA VAL A 9 11.26 4.51 5.31
C VAL A 9 10.86 4.66 3.85
N LEU A 10 9.56 4.58 3.57
CA LEU A 10 9.02 4.56 2.23
C LEU A 10 8.03 5.70 2.03
N GLU A 11 8.43 6.64 1.20
CA GLU A 11 7.59 7.77 0.83
C GLU A 11 6.49 7.39 -0.16
N GLY A 12 5.50 8.27 -0.28
CA GLY A 12 4.56 8.27 -1.39
C GLY A 12 5.21 8.67 -2.71
N GLY A 13 4.48 8.54 -3.81
CA GLY A 13 5.01 8.95 -5.11
C GLY A 13 4.26 8.37 -6.31
N GLY A 14 3.12 7.73 -6.08
CA GLY A 14 2.32 7.14 -7.14
C GLY A 14 3.15 6.17 -7.99
N MET A 15 3.11 6.33 -9.31
CA MET A 15 3.83 5.45 -10.24
C MET A 15 5.37 5.51 -10.11
N ARG A 16 5.94 6.55 -9.49
CA ARG A 16 7.38 6.59 -9.21
C ARG A 16 7.82 5.51 -8.24
N GLY A 17 6.91 4.98 -7.43
CA GLY A 17 7.13 3.82 -6.56
C GLY A 17 7.56 2.54 -7.29
N MET A 18 7.51 2.48 -8.63
CA MET A 18 8.08 1.39 -9.42
C MET A 18 9.60 1.23 -9.19
N PHE A 19 10.31 2.33 -8.97
CA PHE A 19 11.73 2.27 -8.61
C PHE A 19 11.94 1.52 -7.30
N SER A 20 11.18 1.86 -6.28
CA SER A 20 11.23 1.18 -4.97
C SER A 20 10.86 -0.30 -5.09
N ALA A 21 9.89 -0.63 -5.95
CA ALA A 21 9.55 -2.04 -6.21
C ALA A 21 10.74 -2.83 -6.77
N GLY A 22 11.52 -2.23 -7.69
CA GLY A 22 12.75 -2.85 -8.20
C GLY A 22 13.82 -3.05 -7.11
N VAL A 23 13.94 -2.11 -6.17
CA VAL A 23 14.83 -2.27 -5.01
C VAL A 23 14.37 -3.41 -4.11
N PHE A 24 13.04 -3.58 -3.92
CA PHE A 24 12.51 -4.69 -3.13
C PHE A 24 12.77 -6.06 -3.76
N GLU A 25 12.80 -6.15 -5.09
CA GLU A 25 13.21 -7.40 -5.77
C GLU A 25 14.67 -7.76 -5.41
N ALA A 26 15.57 -6.77 -5.38
CA ALA A 26 16.93 -7.00 -4.93
C ALA A 26 16.99 -7.44 -3.46
N PHE A 27 16.19 -6.82 -2.57
CA PHE A 27 16.11 -7.23 -1.18
C PHE A 27 15.59 -8.66 -1.02
N LEU A 28 14.58 -9.06 -1.79
CA LEU A 28 14.09 -10.44 -1.81
C LEU A 28 15.16 -11.41 -2.30
N ALA A 29 15.84 -11.10 -3.41
CA ALA A 29 16.91 -11.94 -3.96
C ALA A 29 18.05 -12.16 -2.96
N HIS A 30 18.37 -11.15 -2.15
CA HIS A 30 19.39 -11.23 -1.10
C HIS A 30 18.85 -11.65 0.27
N GLN A 31 17.55 -11.99 0.36
CA GLN A 31 16.89 -12.40 1.60
C GLN A 31 17.10 -11.38 2.75
N LEU A 32 17.10 -10.09 2.42
CA LEU A 32 17.19 -9.03 3.41
C LEU A 32 15.85 -8.86 4.10
N SER A 33 15.82 -8.57 5.39
CA SER A 33 14.64 -8.17 6.14
C SER A 33 14.97 -7.06 7.13
N PHE A 34 14.02 -6.16 7.32
CA PHE A 34 14.15 -4.97 8.17
C PHE A 34 13.30 -5.14 9.42
N PRO A 35 13.82 -4.82 10.62
CA PRO A 35 13.05 -4.92 11.86
C PRO A 35 11.92 -3.90 11.96
N TYR A 36 12.04 -2.77 11.27
CA TYR A 36 11.05 -1.71 11.29
C TYR A 36 10.88 -1.10 9.90
N ILE A 37 9.64 -0.96 9.47
CA ILE A 37 9.25 -0.38 8.19
C ILE A 37 8.17 0.65 8.44
N THR A 38 8.35 1.86 7.92
CA THR A 38 7.29 2.87 7.87
C THR A 38 7.01 3.25 6.43
N ALA A 39 5.74 3.38 6.07
CA ALA A 39 5.35 3.54 4.68
C ALA A 39 4.14 4.45 4.51
N VAL A 40 4.11 5.16 3.38
CA VAL A 40 3.02 6.05 2.97
C VAL A 40 2.63 5.77 1.53
N SER A 41 1.33 5.78 1.22
CA SER A 41 0.79 5.79 -0.15
C SER A 41 1.38 4.67 -1.03
N ALA A 42 2.01 5.02 -2.16
CA ALA A 42 2.64 4.05 -3.06
C ALA A 42 3.72 3.20 -2.36
N GLY A 43 4.45 3.76 -1.39
CA GLY A 43 5.38 3.01 -0.57
C GLY A 43 4.67 1.93 0.24
N ALA A 44 3.52 2.26 0.84
CA ALA A 44 2.69 1.32 1.57
C ALA A 44 2.09 0.23 0.66
N CYS A 45 1.68 0.56 -0.55
CA CYS A 45 1.21 -0.43 -1.53
C CYS A 45 2.31 -1.41 -1.95
N ASN A 46 3.49 -0.90 -2.27
CA ASN A 46 4.58 -1.71 -2.83
C ASN A 46 5.23 -2.61 -1.78
N ILE A 47 5.34 -2.16 -0.53
CA ILE A 47 5.97 -2.95 0.53
C ILE A 47 5.21 -4.23 0.85
N LEU A 48 3.90 -4.28 0.59
CA LEU A 48 3.09 -5.48 0.81
C LEU A 48 3.62 -6.68 0.00
N SER A 49 4.01 -6.46 -1.27
CA SER A 49 4.56 -7.51 -2.12
C SER A 49 5.89 -8.05 -1.60
N TYR A 50 6.72 -7.17 -1.06
CA TYR A 50 7.99 -7.54 -0.44
C TYR A 50 7.77 -8.33 0.86
N MET A 51 6.92 -7.83 1.77
CA MET A 51 6.65 -8.49 3.05
C MET A 51 5.94 -9.84 2.90
N SER A 52 5.16 -10.02 1.82
CA SER A 52 4.53 -11.31 1.50
C SER A 52 5.47 -12.27 0.75
N ALA A 53 6.75 -11.92 0.61
CA ALA A 53 7.75 -12.73 -0.10
C ALA A 53 7.31 -13.15 -1.53
N GLN A 54 6.57 -12.28 -2.22
CA GLN A 54 6.07 -12.52 -3.57
C GLN A 54 6.89 -11.74 -4.61
N PRO A 55 7.99 -12.30 -5.11
CA PRO A 55 8.84 -11.65 -6.10
C PRO A 55 8.04 -11.35 -7.38
N LEU A 56 8.40 -10.26 -8.03
CA LEU A 56 7.78 -9.75 -9.27
C LEU A 56 6.29 -9.40 -9.16
N ARG A 57 5.65 -9.54 -7.99
CA ARG A 57 4.21 -9.26 -7.84
C ARG A 57 3.87 -7.82 -8.22
N THR A 58 4.60 -6.83 -7.71
CA THR A 58 4.36 -5.43 -8.06
C THR A 58 4.58 -5.19 -9.56
N ARG A 59 5.59 -5.80 -10.16
CA ARG A 59 5.81 -5.74 -11.61
C ARG A 59 4.65 -6.32 -12.39
N GLN A 60 4.13 -7.49 -12.01
CA GLN A 60 2.97 -8.12 -12.63
C GLN A 60 1.72 -7.22 -12.53
N ILE A 61 1.51 -6.55 -11.39
CA ILE A 61 0.42 -5.59 -11.23
C ILE A 61 0.55 -4.46 -12.26
N ILE A 62 1.73 -3.91 -12.40
CA ILE A 62 2.00 -2.79 -13.31
C ILE A 62 1.85 -3.23 -14.77
N GLU A 63 2.45 -4.34 -15.15
CA GLU A 63 2.45 -4.82 -16.54
C GLU A 63 1.06 -5.25 -17.04
N HIS A 64 0.24 -5.85 -16.17
CA HIS A 64 -1.01 -6.46 -16.58
C HIS A 64 -2.28 -5.69 -16.18
N TYR A 65 -2.22 -4.89 -15.12
CA TYR A 65 -3.44 -4.30 -14.55
C TYR A 65 -3.48 -2.77 -14.51
N VAL A 66 -2.36 -2.06 -14.57
CA VAL A 66 -2.37 -0.59 -14.51
C VAL A 66 -3.15 0.05 -15.65
N THR A 67 -3.15 -0.57 -16.85
CA THR A 67 -3.91 -0.11 -18.02
C THR A 67 -5.37 -0.58 -18.01
N ASP A 68 -5.76 -1.46 -17.08
CA ASP A 68 -7.15 -1.88 -16.92
C ASP A 68 -7.99 -0.70 -16.42
N LYS A 69 -9.11 -0.45 -17.09
CA LYS A 69 -10.04 0.64 -16.73
C LYS A 69 -10.64 0.50 -15.33
N ARG A 70 -10.62 -0.72 -14.75
CA ARG A 70 -10.99 -0.97 -13.35
C ARG A 70 -9.93 -0.49 -12.38
N TYR A 71 -8.64 -0.50 -12.79
CA TYR A 71 -7.53 -0.03 -11.96
C TYR A 71 -7.48 1.50 -11.92
N PHE A 72 -7.49 2.14 -13.08
CA PHE A 72 -7.36 3.59 -13.21
C PHE A 72 -8.18 4.09 -14.40
N SER A 73 -9.17 4.97 -14.15
CA SER A 73 -9.94 5.59 -15.22
C SER A 73 -10.78 6.78 -14.75
N VAL A 74 -11.09 7.69 -15.67
CA VAL A 74 -12.08 8.75 -15.46
C VAL A 74 -13.48 8.18 -15.17
N ARG A 75 -13.81 7.00 -15.73
CA ARG A 75 -15.07 6.31 -15.43
C ARG A 75 -15.19 5.94 -13.96
N ASN A 76 -14.10 5.50 -13.33
CA ASN A 76 -14.08 5.24 -11.89
C ASN A 76 -14.39 6.53 -11.12
N TRP A 77 -13.80 7.65 -11.52
CA TRP A 77 -14.01 8.94 -10.87
C TRP A 77 -15.48 9.38 -10.95
N ILE A 78 -16.11 9.27 -12.10
CA ILE A 78 -17.54 9.60 -12.27
C ILE A 78 -18.43 8.66 -11.42
N LYS A 79 -18.06 7.38 -11.31
CA LYS A 79 -18.86 6.35 -10.63
C LYS A 79 -18.70 6.34 -9.12
N SER A 80 -17.52 6.60 -8.61
CA SER A 80 -17.15 6.42 -7.18
C SER A 80 -16.41 7.59 -6.55
N GLY A 81 -16.18 8.69 -7.29
CA GLY A 81 -15.37 9.81 -6.80
C GLY A 81 -13.86 9.49 -6.71
N SER A 82 -13.44 8.34 -7.21
CA SER A 82 -12.04 7.92 -7.23
C SER A 82 -11.59 7.59 -8.64
N ILE A 83 -10.47 8.17 -9.07
CA ILE A 83 -9.83 7.80 -10.33
C ILE A 83 -9.24 6.37 -10.26
N PHE A 84 -8.87 5.94 -9.03
CA PHE A 84 -8.40 4.59 -8.75
C PHE A 84 -9.57 3.67 -8.36
N GLY A 85 -9.62 2.48 -8.90
CA GLY A 85 -10.59 1.46 -8.51
C GLY A 85 -10.13 0.71 -7.26
N PHE A 86 -10.29 1.30 -6.08
CA PHE A 86 -9.79 0.72 -4.83
C PHE A 86 -10.36 -0.66 -4.53
N ASP A 87 -11.61 -0.92 -4.86
CA ASP A 87 -12.17 -2.27 -4.69
C ASP A 87 -11.52 -3.28 -5.66
N PHE A 88 -11.19 -2.85 -6.87
CA PHE A 88 -10.42 -3.69 -7.79
C PHE A 88 -9.01 -3.96 -7.24
N ILE A 89 -8.30 -2.91 -6.81
CA ILE A 89 -6.90 -2.98 -6.37
C ILE A 89 -6.75 -3.76 -5.06
N PHE A 90 -7.64 -3.54 -4.08
CA PHE A 90 -7.49 -4.08 -2.72
C PHE A 90 -8.40 -5.28 -2.39
N LYS A 91 -9.36 -5.62 -3.28
CA LYS A 91 -10.24 -6.78 -3.08
C LYS A 91 -10.16 -7.78 -4.22
N GLU A 92 -10.54 -7.38 -5.45
CA GLU A 92 -10.61 -8.30 -6.59
C GLU A 92 -9.23 -8.84 -6.98
N LEU A 93 -8.26 -7.95 -7.14
CA LEU A 93 -6.90 -8.30 -7.57
C LEU A 93 -6.21 -9.25 -6.56
N PRO A 94 -6.10 -8.93 -5.26
CA PRO A 94 -5.40 -9.79 -4.31
C PRO A 94 -6.16 -11.06 -3.93
N LYS A 95 -7.48 -11.14 -4.16
CA LYS A 95 -8.27 -12.32 -3.80
C LYS A 95 -8.48 -13.27 -4.98
N GLN A 96 -8.49 -12.77 -6.23
CA GLN A 96 -8.93 -13.55 -7.41
C GLN A 96 -7.91 -13.56 -8.54
N LEU A 97 -7.37 -12.40 -8.93
CA LEU A 97 -6.59 -12.26 -10.16
C LEU A 97 -5.10 -12.50 -9.95
N LEU A 98 -4.58 -12.03 -8.85
CA LEU A 98 -3.18 -12.22 -8.43
C LEU A 98 -3.16 -12.45 -6.92
N PRO A 99 -3.41 -13.68 -6.45
CA PRO A 99 -3.58 -13.98 -5.03
C PRO A 99 -2.45 -13.45 -4.16
N PHE A 100 -2.83 -12.85 -3.04
CA PHE A 100 -1.89 -12.31 -2.07
C PHE A 100 -1.62 -13.32 -0.95
N ASP A 101 -0.35 -13.53 -0.62
CA ASP A 101 0.03 -14.43 0.48
C ASP A 101 -0.06 -13.70 1.84
N TYR A 102 -1.27 -13.73 2.42
CA TYR A 102 -1.52 -13.17 3.74
C TYR A 102 -0.77 -13.90 4.86
N ALA A 103 -0.43 -15.18 4.67
CA ALA A 103 0.28 -15.96 5.68
C ALA A 103 1.75 -15.52 5.73
N ALA A 104 2.42 -15.43 4.58
CA ALA A 104 3.78 -14.93 4.49
C ALA A 104 3.88 -13.46 4.96
N TYR A 105 2.91 -12.61 4.58
CA TYR A 105 2.84 -11.23 5.05
C TYR A 105 2.80 -11.13 6.58
N ARG A 106 1.93 -11.91 7.23
CA ARG A 106 1.84 -11.93 8.70
C ARG A 106 3.07 -12.53 9.39
N ALA A 107 3.76 -13.43 8.71
CA ALA A 107 4.97 -14.06 9.22
C ALA A 107 6.25 -13.21 9.02
N TYR A 108 6.14 -12.04 8.39
CA TYR A 108 7.29 -11.16 8.21
C TYR A 108 7.91 -10.76 9.57
N PRO A 109 9.24 -10.87 9.74
CA PRO A 109 9.88 -10.76 11.06
C PRO A 109 10.06 -9.31 11.56
N GLY A 110 9.54 -8.32 10.85
CA GLY A 110 9.60 -6.90 11.22
C GLY A 110 8.22 -6.30 11.44
N VAL A 111 8.19 -5.06 11.91
CA VAL A 111 6.98 -4.28 12.14
C VAL A 111 6.74 -3.34 10.95
N LEU A 112 5.51 -3.28 10.45
CA LEU A 112 5.07 -2.28 9.48
C LEU A 112 4.18 -1.25 10.16
N GLN A 113 4.48 0.02 9.92
CA GLN A 113 3.57 1.13 10.22
C GLN A 113 3.20 1.88 8.95
N VAL A 114 1.92 2.13 8.76
CA VAL A 114 1.39 2.92 7.64
C VAL A 114 0.73 4.17 8.17
N ALA A 115 1.09 5.33 7.61
CA ALA A 115 0.51 6.60 8.02
C ALA A 115 -0.62 7.05 7.09
N ALA A 116 -1.65 7.63 7.68
CA ALA A 116 -2.73 8.36 7.02
C ALA A 116 -3.01 9.66 7.78
N THR A 117 -3.80 10.57 7.22
CA THR A 117 -4.19 11.83 7.86
C THR A 117 -5.65 11.77 8.26
N ASP A 118 -5.96 12.06 9.52
CA ASP A 118 -7.32 12.34 9.98
C ASP A 118 -7.76 13.69 9.39
N ILE A 119 -8.86 13.70 8.63
CA ILE A 119 -9.33 14.91 7.95
C ILE A 119 -9.98 15.93 8.89
N VAL A 120 -10.31 15.54 10.11
CA VAL A 120 -11.00 16.43 11.06
C VAL A 120 -10.02 17.35 11.78
N ASN A 121 -8.90 16.79 12.24
CA ASN A 121 -7.89 17.52 12.99
C ASN A 121 -6.58 17.77 12.23
N GLY A 122 -6.39 17.11 11.07
CA GLY A 122 -5.17 17.22 10.27
C GLY A 122 -3.99 16.42 10.84
N GLU A 123 -4.22 15.57 11.84
CA GLU A 123 -3.16 14.82 12.49
C GLU A 123 -2.78 13.56 11.72
N SER A 124 -1.50 13.20 11.78
CA SER A 124 -1.01 11.93 11.25
C SER A 124 -1.37 10.79 12.19
N VAL A 125 -2.05 9.78 11.66
CA VAL A 125 -2.39 8.55 12.37
C VAL A 125 -1.58 7.39 11.81
N TRP A 126 -1.01 6.59 12.68
CA TRP A 126 -0.15 5.47 12.35
C TRP A 126 -0.84 4.15 12.67
N TYR A 127 -0.86 3.27 11.71
CA TYR A 127 -1.48 1.95 11.80
C TYR A 127 -0.43 0.87 11.75
N ASP A 128 -0.44 0.00 12.74
CA ASP A 128 0.43 -1.16 12.78
C ASP A 128 -0.06 -2.28 11.86
N GLN A 129 0.79 -3.25 11.62
CA GLN A 129 0.53 -4.39 10.74
C GLN A 129 -0.77 -5.14 11.09
N GLU A 130 -1.12 -5.23 12.37
CA GLU A 130 -2.33 -5.90 12.84
C GLU A 130 -3.61 -5.19 12.39
N ALA A 131 -3.58 -3.86 12.32
CA ALA A 131 -4.71 -3.03 11.87
C ALA A 131 -4.98 -3.12 10.36
N MET A 132 -4.07 -3.70 9.55
CA MET A 132 -4.22 -3.74 8.09
C MET A 132 -5.42 -4.55 7.62
N GLY A 133 -5.81 -5.60 8.35
CA GLY A 133 -6.90 -6.48 7.93
C GLY A 133 -6.64 -7.15 6.58
N GLN A 134 -7.68 -7.81 6.02
CA GLN A 134 -7.57 -8.44 4.71
C GLN A 134 -7.79 -7.48 3.53
N ASP A 135 -8.42 -6.34 3.77
CA ASP A 135 -8.75 -5.34 2.75
C ASP A 135 -7.78 -4.14 2.77
N PHE A 136 -6.74 -4.19 3.60
CA PHE A 136 -5.70 -3.17 3.73
C PHE A 136 -6.25 -1.75 3.85
N ILE A 137 -7.27 -1.56 4.71
CA ILE A 137 -7.95 -0.26 4.85
C ILE A 137 -6.99 0.88 5.19
N PRO A 138 -6.00 0.74 6.10
CA PRO A 138 -5.00 1.79 6.35
C PRO A 138 -4.17 2.14 5.11
N VAL A 139 -3.80 1.16 4.27
CA VAL A 139 -3.07 1.41 3.02
C VAL A 139 -3.96 2.14 2.01
N ARG A 140 -5.25 1.80 1.95
CA ARG A 140 -6.24 2.54 1.13
C ARG A 140 -6.34 3.99 1.60
N ALA A 141 -6.45 4.22 2.91
CA ALA A 141 -6.50 5.55 3.51
C ALA A 141 -5.25 6.37 3.17
N SER A 142 -4.07 5.78 3.39
CA SER A 142 -2.77 6.37 3.03
C SER A 142 -2.64 6.71 1.54
N SER A 143 -3.38 6.02 0.67
CA SER A 143 -3.38 6.21 -0.79
C SER A 143 -4.52 7.11 -1.30
N SER A 144 -5.40 7.58 -0.41
CA SER A 144 -6.58 8.37 -0.77
C SER A 144 -6.25 9.85 -0.96
N MET A 145 -5.60 10.18 -2.08
CA MET A 145 -5.22 11.55 -2.40
C MET A 145 -6.45 12.47 -2.51
N PRO A 146 -6.43 13.66 -1.89
CA PRO A 146 -7.48 14.64 -2.01
C PRO A 146 -7.85 14.93 -3.47
N PHE A 147 -9.14 15.13 -3.74
CA PHE A 147 -9.75 15.42 -5.04
C PHE A 147 -9.74 14.28 -6.07
N VAL A 148 -8.88 13.27 -5.94
CA VAL A 148 -8.76 12.16 -6.91
C VAL A 148 -9.12 10.80 -6.34
N ALA A 149 -9.34 10.73 -5.00
CA ALA A 149 -9.82 9.53 -4.33
C ALA A 149 -10.76 9.91 -3.17
N PRO A 150 -11.74 9.06 -2.82
CA PRO A 150 -12.63 9.33 -1.71
C PRO A 150 -11.91 9.20 -0.38
N VAL A 151 -12.43 9.90 0.60
CA VAL A 151 -12.07 9.72 2.00
C VAL A 151 -12.38 8.28 2.44
N VAL A 152 -11.47 7.66 3.14
CA VAL A 152 -11.65 6.32 3.70
C VAL A 152 -12.12 6.43 5.14
N LYS A 153 -13.25 5.78 5.44
CA LYS A 153 -13.76 5.69 6.82
C LYS A 153 -13.27 4.39 7.47
N HIS A 154 -12.72 4.53 8.66
CA HIS A 154 -12.28 3.41 9.48
C HIS A 154 -12.48 3.74 10.96
N GLU A 155 -13.14 2.86 11.73
CA GLU A 155 -13.41 3.03 13.17
C GLU A 155 -14.00 4.40 13.53
N ALA A 156 -15.03 4.85 12.78
CA ALA A 156 -15.72 6.14 12.93
C ALA A 156 -14.89 7.39 12.62
N VAL A 157 -13.64 7.25 12.19
CA VAL A 157 -12.79 8.35 11.73
C VAL A 157 -12.68 8.36 10.21
N SER A 158 -12.45 9.53 9.64
CA SER A 158 -12.30 9.73 8.19
C SER A 158 -10.86 10.09 7.86
N TYR A 159 -10.26 9.35 6.93
CA TYR A 159 -8.84 9.46 6.60
C TYR A 159 -8.60 9.80 5.13
N THR A 160 -7.50 10.48 4.88
CA THR A 160 -6.98 10.79 3.55
C THR A 160 -5.48 10.53 3.49
N HIS A 161 -4.91 10.76 2.31
CA HIS A 161 -3.48 10.67 2.04
C HIS A 161 -2.68 11.51 3.06
N LEU A 162 -1.55 10.97 3.52
CA LEU A 162 -0.64 11.75 4.34
C LEU A 162 -0.05 12.88 3.47
N THR A 163 -0.31 14.12 3.86
CA THR A 163 0.43 15.27 3.38
C THR A 163 1.45 15.64 4.46
N LEU A 164 2.73 15.50 4.14
CA LEU A 164 3.77 16.07 5.00
C LEU A 164 3.62 17.60 4.98
N PRO A 165 3.82 18.25 6.13
CA PRO A 165 3.80 19.71 6.20
C PRO A 165 4.87 20.33 5.33
#